data_7932a75048eda6637f4b8ab0aeb21340
#
_entry.id   7932a75048eda6637f4b8ab0aeb21340
#
_cell.length_a   1.000
_cell.length_b   1.000
_cell.length_c   1.000
_cell.angle_alpha   90.00
_cell.angle_beta   90.00
_cell.angle_gamma   90.00
#
_symmetry.space_group_name_H-M   'P 1'
#
loop_
_entity.id
_entity.type
_entity.pdbx_description
1 polymer ?
#
loop_
_entity_poly.entity_id
_entity_poly.type
_entity_poly.pdbx_seq_one_letter_code
_entity_poly.pdbx_strand_id
1 'polypeptide(L)'
;PDLEGSLMVELVLINMARLEQAYPPLILRFDDLSGQQVAARRLSAAEYLPRSLSADRPMPVDKAVSIKLAILDPGERALSYSVSVEQ
;
A
#
# COMPACT_ATOMS: atom_id res chain seq x y z
N PRO A 1 -16.48 8.52 10.48
CA PRO A 1 -16.67 9.74 9.76
C PRO A 1 -16.02 9.64 8.43
N ASP A 2 -16.78 9.96 7.49
CA ASP A 2 -16.27 9.92 6.15
C ASP A 2 -15.42 11.14 5.91
N LEU A 3 -14.20 10.90 5.51
CA LEU A 3 -13.37 11.96 5.00
C LEU A 3 -13.75 12.08 3.54
N GLU A 4 -14.57 13.05 3.22
CA GLU A 4 -14.93 13.29 1.84
C GLU A 4 -13.66 13.40 0.99
N GLY A 5 -13.68 12.75 -0.15
CA GLY A 5 -12.55 12.76 -1.04
C GLY A 5 -11.42 11.84 -0.66
N SER A 6 -11.66 10.90 0.25
CA SER A 6 -10.65 9.89 0.58
C SER A 6 -11.17 8.48 0.41
N LEU A 7 -10.25 7.56 0.18
CA LEU A 7 -10.51 6.13 0.08
C LEU A 7 -9.69 5.42 1.13
N MET A 8 -10.27 4.36 1.71
CA MET A 8 -9.55 3.48 2.62
C MET A 8 -9.16 2.22 1.87
N VAL A 9 -7.86 1.97 1.78
CA VAL A 9 -7.31 0.76 1.17
C VAL A 9 -6.75 -0.11 2.28
N GLU A 10 -7.19 -1.35 2.35
CA GLU A 10 -6.70 -2.32 3.33
C GLU A 10 -5.97 -3.43 2.61
N LEU A 11 -4.81 -3.81 3.13
CA LEU A 11 -4.05 -4.91 2.57
C LEU A 11 -3.26 -5.63 3.65
N VAL A 12 -2.76 -6.79 3.30
CA VAL A 12 -1.90 -7.59 4.18
C VAL A 12 -0.59 -7.83 3.45
N LEU A 13 0.50 -7.55 4.14
CA LEU A 13 1.84 -7.76 3.61
C LEU A 13 2.50 -8.92 4.37
N ILE A 14 3.06 -9.86 3.63
CA ILE A 14 3.74 -11.01 4.21
C ILE A 14 5.11 -11.18 3.56
N ASN A 15 6.13 -11.34 4.39
CA ASN A 15 7.47 -11.63 3.89
C ASN A 15 7.57 -13.15 3.65
N MET A 16 7.57 -13.53 2.38
CA MET A 16 7.64 -14.94 1.97
C MET A 16 9.09 -15.41 1.73
N ALA A 17 10.06 -14.54 1.96
CA ALA A 17 11.46 -14.93 1.84
C ALA A 17 11.89 -15.78 3.04
N ARG A 18 13.06 -16.36 2.95
CA ARG A 18 13.61 -17.19 4.03
C ARG A 18 14.24 -16.38 5.15
N LEU A 19 14.57 -15.12 4.85
CA LEU A 19 15.25 -14.24 5.79
C LEU A 19 14.44 -12.98 5.99
N GLU A 20 14.65 -12.33 7.12
CA GLU A 20 14.11 -11.00 7.36
C GLU A 20 14.62 -10.05 6.30
N GLN A 21 13.79 -9.10 5.92
CA GLN A 21 14.11 -8.09 4.91
C GLN A 21 13.60 -6.73 5.38
N ALA A 22 14.16 -5.68 4.81
CA ALA A 22 13.60 -4.35 5.01
C ALA A 22 12.16 -4.32 4.47
N TYR A 23 11.31 -3.53 5.10
CA TYR A 23 9.97 -3.29 4.55
C TYR A 23 10.10 -2.59 3.21
N PRO A 24 9.53 -3.16 2.14
CA PRO A 24 9.70 -2.59 0.81
C PRO A 24 8.77 -1.41 0.59
N PRO A 25 9.11 -0.49 -0.31
CA PRO A 25 8.14 0.49 -0.77
C PRO A 25 7.01 -0.21 -1.50
N LEU A 26 5.83 0.38 -1.45
CA LEU A 26 4.65 -0.11 -2.15
C LEU A 26 4.28 0.87 -3.25
N ILE A 27 3.77 0.36 -4.35
CA ILE A 27 3.23 1.16 -5.44
C ILE A 27 1.73 0.93 -5.49
N LEU A 28 0.97 1.99 -5.28
CA LEU A 28 -0.47 1.98 -5.42
C LEU A 28 -0.80 2.59 -6.77
N ARG A 29 -1.51 1.84 -7.59
CA ARG A 29 -1.86 2.26 -8.94
C ARG A 29 -3.37 2.24 -9.11
N PHE A 30 -3.91 3.28 -9.75
CA PHE A 30 -5.31 3.37 -10.10
C PHE A 30 -5.46 3.35 -11.61
N ASP A 31 -6.43 2.58 -12.08
CA ASP A 31 -6.69 2.40 -13.51
C ASP A 31 -8.12 2.78 -13.85
N ASP A 32 -8.33 3.21 -15.08
CA ASP A 32 -9.67 3.46 -15.60
C ASP A 32 -10.30 2.18 -16.16
N LEU A 33 -11.48 2.31 -16.75
CA LEU A 33 -12.22 1.16 -17.27
C LEU A 33 -11.47 0.41 -18.37
N SER A 34 -10.62 1.10 -19.13
CA SER A 34 -9.87 0.48 -20.20
C SER A 34 -8.53 -0.12 -19.72
N GLY A 35 -8.24 -0.02 -18.44
CA GLY A 35 -7.00 -0.52 -17.88
C GLY A 35 -5.83 0.45 -17.96
N GLN A 36 -6.10 1.70 -18.37
CA GLN A 36 -5.05 2.71 -18.40
C GLN A 36 -4.84 3.32 -17.03
N GLN A 37 -3.60 3.52 -16.68
CA GLN A 37 -3.25 4.15 -15.42
C GLN A 37 -3.68 5.61 -15.42
N VAL A 38 -4.46 6.00 -14.40
CA VAL A 38 -4.87 7.38 -14.21
C VAL A 38 -4.15 8.04 -13.04
N ALA A 39 -3.60 7.25 -12.13
CA ALA A 39 -2.84 7.77 -11.01
C ALA A 39 -1.96 6.66 -10.44
N ALA A 40 -0.87 7.04 -9.80
CA ALA A 40 -0.03 6.10 -9.07
C ALA A 40 0.64 6.84 -7.92
N ARG A 41 0.93 6.10 -6.86
CA ARG A 41 1.62 6.66 -5.71
C ARG A 41 2.58 5.62 -5.13
N ARG A 42 3.80 6.05 -4.87
CA ARG A 42 4.79 5.25 -4.16
C ARG A 42 4.70 5.57 -2.67
N LEU A 43 4.63 4.53 -1.85
CA LEU A 43 4.54 4.66 -0.40
C LEU A 43 5.77 4.02 0.24
N SER A 44 6.51 4.80 1.01
CA SER A 44 7.62 4.25 1.78
C SER A 44 7.07 3.47 2.98
N ALA A 45 7.92 2.64 3.57
CA ALA A 45 7.52 1.88 4.75
C ALA A 45 7.04 2.80 5.88
N ALA A 46 7.72 3.92 6.08
CA ALA A 46 7.32 4.88 7.12
C ALA A 46 5.92 5.44 6.87
N GLU A 47 5.50 5.53 5.61
CA GLU A 47 4.19 6.05 5.26
C GLU A 47 3.06 5.03 5.45
N TYR A 48 3.34 3.75 5.23
CA TYR A 48 2.24 2.76 5.24
C TYR A 48 2.18 1.91 6.51
N LEU A 49 3.26 1.78 7.26
CA LEU A 49 3.25 0.92 8.44
C LEU A 49 2.40 1.50 9.56
N PRO A 50 1.69 0.65 10.32
CA PRO A 50 1.01 1.11 11.50
C PRO A 50 2.04 1.60 12.53
N ARG A 51 1.60 2.48 13.43
CA ARG A 51 2.49 3.10 14.43
C ARG A 51 3.15 2.08 15.36
N SER A 52 2.54 0.92 15.52
CA SER A 52 3.08 -0.13 16.37
C SER A 52 4.33 -0.78 15.79
N LEU A 53 4.62 -0.53 14.51
CA LEU A 53 5.77 -1.11 13.82
C LEU A 53 6.73 0.00 13.38
N SER A 54 8.01 -0.34 13.38
CA SER A 54 9.06 0.60 12.96
C SER A 54 9.58 0.22 11.59
N ALA A 55 9.66 1.20 10.69
CA ALA A 55 10.24 1.01 9.38
C ALA A 55 11.74 0.69 9.43
N ASP A 56 12.39 1.00 10.55
CA ASP A 56 13.82 0.76 10.73
C ASP A 56 14.12 -0.67 11.15
N ARG A 57 13.11 -1.46 11.49
CA ARG A 57 13.29 -2.85 11.86
C ARG A 57 12.98 -3.75 10.68
N PRO A 58 13.67 -4.89 10.58
CA PRO A 58 13.41 -5.79 9.48
C PRO A 58 12.01 -6.40 9.58
N MET A 59 11.44 -6.71 8.42
CA MET A 59 10.15 -7.36 8.32
C MET A 59 10.31 -8.85 8.65
N PRO A 60 9.61 -9.35 9.67
CA PRO A 60 9.72 -10.76 10.04
C PRO A 60 9.24 -11.69 8.94
N VAL A 61 9.77 -12.91 8.94
CA VAL A 61 9.39 -13.94 7.99
C VAL A 61 8.02 -14.51 8.39
N ASP A 62 7.15 -14.72 7.40
CA ASP A 62 5.87 -15.42 7.56
C ASP A 62 4.88 -14.77 8.52
N LYS A 63 5.04 -13.52 8.84
CA LYS A 63 4.08 -12.81 9.67
C LYS A 63 3.26 -11.83 8.84
N ALA A 64 1.95 -11.87 9.03
CA ALA A 64 1.05 -10.95 8.34
C ALA A 64 1.10 -9.58 9.00
N VAL A 65 1.26 -8.55 8.18
CA VAL A 65 1.22 -7.17 8.63
C VAL A 65 0.02 -6.52 7.97
N SER A 66 -0.95 -6.10 8.78
CA SER A 66 -2.16 -5.44 8.28
C SER A 66 -1.89 -3.96 8.08
N ILE A 67 -2.23 -3.46 6.91
CA ILE A 67 -1.98 -2.08 6.52
C ILE A 67 -3.30 -1.45 6.11
N LYS A 68 -3.55 -0.24 6.62
CA LYS A 68 -4.71 0.57 6.25
C LYS A 68 -4.21 1.91 5.76
N LEU A 69 -4.57 2.25 4.54
CA LEU A 69 -4.15 3.49 3.90
C LEU A 69 -5.36 4.37 3.64
N ALA A 70 -5.31 5.61 4.13
CA ALA A 70 -6.29 6.62 3.76
C ALA A 70 -5.66 7.43 2.62
N ILE A 71 -6.28 7.40 1.46
CA ILE A 71 -5.73 7.96 0.24
C ILE A 71 -6.71 8.97 -0.33
N LEU A 72 -6.19 10.07 -0.87
CA LEU A 72 -7.04 11.02 -1.56
C LEU A 72 -7.70 10.34 -2.75
N ASP A 73 -8.98 10.62 -2.93
CA ASP A 73 -9.74 10.07 -4.03
C ASP A 73 -9.07 10.48 -5.35
N PRO A 74 -8.67 9.52 -6.18
CA PRO A 74 -7.98 9.82 -7.44
C PRO A 74 -8.90 10.30 -8.56
N GLY A 75 -10.21 10.42 -8.29
CA GLY A 75 -11.18 10.93 -9.26
C GLY A 75 -12.10 9.85 -9.80
N GLU A 76 -13.12 10.29 -10.52
CA GLU A 76 -14.18 9.39 -11.01
C GLU A 76 -13.70 8.41 -12.07
N ARG A 77 -12.59 8.70 -12.73
CA ARG A 77 -12.05 7.81 -13.76
C ARG A 77 -11.33 6.61 -13.17
N ALA A 78 -10.92 6.68 -11.90
CA ALA A 78 -10.21 5.59 -11.25
C ALA A 78 -11.21 4.55 -10.80
N LEU A 79 -11.35 3.46 -11.54
CA LEU A 79 -12.34 2.42 -11.30
C LEU A 79 -11.79 1.18 -10.63
N SER A 80 -10.48 0.99 -10.67
CA SER A 80 -9.85 -0.14 -10.00
C SER A 80 -8.50 0.29 -9.46
N TYR A 81 -7.99 -0.48 -8.50
CA TYR A 81 -6.64 -0.22 -7.98
C TYR A 81 -5.89 -1.53 -7.82
N SER A 82 -4.58 -1.41 -7.79
CA SER A 82 -3.68 -2.51 -7.47
C SER A 82 -2.54 -2.00 -6.61
N VAL A 83 -1.99 -2.91 -5.81
CA VAL A 83 -0.83 -2.61 -4.98
C VAL A 83 0.25 -3.61 -5.32
N SER A 84 1.45 -3.13 -5.54
CA SER A 84 2.59 -3.99 -5.80
C SER A 84 3.77 -3.57 -4.92
N VAL A 85 4.68 -4.51 -4.76
CA VAL A 85 5.92 -4.27 -4.01
C VAL A 85 6.97 -3.77 -4.98
N GLU A 86 7.61 -2.67 -4.63
CA GLU A 86 8.72 -2.16 -5.42
C GLU A 86 9.96 -2.95 -5.06
N GLN A 87 10.64 -3.44 -6.08
CA GLN A 87 11.86 -4.23 -5.87
C GLN A 87 13.10 -3.44 -6.24
#